data_cc1da8453499ac539bc62dcc888f4c9c
#
_entry.id   cc1da8453499ac539bc62dcc888f4c9c
#
_cell.length_a   1.000
_cell.length_b   1.000
_cell.length_c   1.000
_cell.angle_alpha   90.00
_cell.angle_beta   90.00
_cell.angle_gamma   90.00
#
_symmetry.space_group_name_H-M   'P 1'
#
loop_
_entity.id
_entity.type
_entity.pdbx_description
1 polymer ?
#
loop_
_entity_poly.entity_id
_entity_poly.type
_entity_poly.pdbx_seq_one_letter_code
_entity_poly.pdbx_strand_id
1 'polypeptide(L)'
;GRYLLISSSREGSLPANLQGVWNNNNNPPWSSDYHINVNLQMNYWPAYVTNMAETTIPLVEYVDGLREPGRVTAAEYAGIVTDENNPENGWMAHTQSTPFGWTCPGWDFYWGWSAAASAWLVQNIWEHYEFTEDLKYLKSDIYPIMRESSMFYKQWLIHDENSGRMVSSPTYSPEHGPVTIGNTYEQSLIEQLFVDTIIAANALETDSELRDEISELIPKLSPHHIGEWGQIKEWYEEDNADFNDKDVEKGHRHISHLLGLYPGKAITDETPELLEAAKVTLNDRGDEATGWAKAHKLNLWARIGDGNRSHKL
;
A
#
# COMPACT_ATOMS: atom_id res chain seq x y z
N GLY A 1 -21.49 5.28 2.90
CA GLY A 1 -20.18 4.95 3.48
C GLY A 1 -20.21 4.94 5.01
N ARG A 2 -20.44 6.08 5.67
CA ARG A 2 -20.37 6.21 7.14
C ARG A 2 -21.15 5.11 7.90
N TYR A 3 -22.42 4.89 7.56
CA TYR A 3 -23.23 3.83 8.21
C TYR A 3 -22.57 2.46 8.10
N LEU A 4 -22.09 2.09 6.92
CA LEU A 4 -21.47 0.78 6.69
C LEU A 4 -20.21 0.62 7.53
N LEU A 5 -19.34 1.62 7.59
CA LEU A 5 -18.10 1.55 8.36
C LEU A 5 -18.37 1.51 9.87
N ILE A 6 -19.21 2.41 10.39
CA ILE A 6 -19.61 2.43 11.81
C ILE A 6 -20.22 1.10 12.26
N SER A 7 -20.99 0.44 11.37
CA SER A 7 -21.67 -0.82 11.70
C SER A 7 -20.77 -2.06 11.58
N SER A 8 -19.61 -1.95 10.94
CA SER A 8 -18.72 -3.09 10.66
C SER A 8 -17.34 -3.00 11.33
N SER A 9 -17.01 -1.86 11.95
CA SER A 9 -15.70 -1.66 12.56
C SER A 9 -15.82 -0.78 13.80
N ARG A 10 -15.74 -1.39 14.97
CA ARG A 10 -15.84 -0.72 16.28
C ARG A 10 -14.82 -1.30 17.23
N GLU A 11 -14.37 -0.52 18.18
CA GLU A 11 -13.50 -0.96 19.26
C GLU A 11 -13.97 -2.31 19.86
N GLY A 12 -13.05 -3.25 20.01
CA GLY A 12 -13.31 -4.61 20.47
C GLY A 12 -13.92 -5.56 19.43
N SER A 13 -14.06 -5.13 18.16
CA SER A 13 -14.44 -6.00 17.03
C SER A 13 -13.28 -6.23 16.09
N LEU A 14 -13.43 -7.19 15.16
CA LEU A 14 -12.58 -7.29 13.98
C LEU A 14 -12.84 -6.10 13.04
N PRO A 15 -11.88 -5.71 12.20
CA PRO A 15 -12.11 -4.68 11.18
C PRO A 15 -13.12 -5.15 10.12
N ALA A 16 -13.62 -4.22 9.32
CA ALA A 16 -14.48 -4.52 8.19
C ALA A 16 -13.74 -5.42 7.18
N ASN A 17 -14.27 -6.61 6.90
CA ASN A 17 -13.74 -7.52 5.89
C ASN A 17 -14.24 -7.14 4.48
N LEU A 18 -14.04 -8.01 3.49
CA LEU A 18 -14.44 -7.79 2.09
C LEU A 18 -15.96 -7.49 1.91
N GLN A 19 -16.82 -8.01 2.80
CA GLN A 19 -18.24 -7.69 2.85
C GLN A 19 -18.64 -6.82 4.05
N GLY A 20 -17.70 -6.15 4.70
CA GLY A 20 -17.95 -5.46 5.98
C GLY A 20 -18.23 -6.49 7.08
N VAL A 21 -19.50 -6.70 7.40
CA VAL A 21 -19.98 -7.79 8.29
C VAL A 21 -21.25 -8.47 7.71
N TRP A 22 -21.65 -8.05 6.51
CA TRP A 22 -22.89 -8.55 5.88
C TRP A 22 -22.62 -9.74 4.97
N ASN A 23 -22.70 -10.91 5.54
CA ASN A 23 -22.58 -12.17 4.82
C ASN A 23 -23.61 -13.16 5.37
N ASN A 24 -24.44 -13.72 4.48
CA ASN A 24 -25.41 -14.76 4.80
C ASN A 24 -25.13 -16.09 4.08
N ASN A 25 -23.90 -16.26 3.57
CA ASN A 25 -23.51 -17.42 2.79
C ASN A 25 -22.33 -18.13 3.47
N ASN A 26 -22.41 -19.47 3.57
CA ASN A 26 -21.31 -20.28 4.10
C ASN A 26 -20.10 -20.37 3.15
N ASN A 27 -20.28 -20.02 1.88
CA ASN A 27 -19.23 -19.94 0.88
C ASN A 27 -19.31 -18.59 0.15
N PRO A 28 -18.95 -17.49 0.84
CA PRO A 28 -19.02 -16.15 0.25
C PRO A 28 -17.93 -15.94 -0.80
N PRO A 29 -18.09 -14.96 -1.71
CA PRO A 29 -17.05 -14.56 -2.63
C PRO A 29 -15.75 -14.23 -1.86
N TRP A 30 -14.62 -14.75 -2.36
CA TRP A 30 -13.28 -14.60 -1.74
C TRP A 30 -13.25 -14.91 -0.23
N SER A 31 -14.12 -15.84 0.22
CA SER A 31 -14.21 -16.29 1.62
C SER A 31 -14.46 -15.16 2.63
N SER A 32 -14.92 -13.99 2.22
CA SER A 32 -15.02 -12.77 3.04
C SER A 32 -13.68 -12.42 3.72
N ASP A 33 -12.57 -12.63 3.03
CA ASP A 33 -11.23 -12.40 3.57
C ASP A 33 -10.93 -10.91 3.82
N TYR A 34 -9.74 -10.63 4.35
CA TYR A 34 -9.13 -9.31 4.39
C TYR A 34 -8.20 -9.17 3.20
N HIS A 35 -8.74 -8.67 2.09
CA HIS A 35 -8.01 -8.50 0.83
C HIS A 35 -7.19 -7.22 0.86
N ILE A 36 -5.85 -7.36 0.81
CA ILE A 36 -4.91 -6.27 1.16
C ILE A 36 -4.26 -5.63 -0.09
N ASN A 37 -4.65 -5.99 -1.29
CA ASN A 37 -4.11 -5.35 -2.49
C ASN A 37 -4.91 -4.10 -2.95
N VAL A 38 -5.99 -3.75 -2.25
CA VAL A 38 -6.77 -2.50 -2.34
C VAL A 38 -8.01 -2.48 -1.43
N ASN A 39 -8.68 -3.61 -1.24
CA ASN A 39 -10.05 -3.64 -0.71
C ASN A 39 -10.10 -3.23 0.76
N LEU A 40 -9.27 -3.84 1.60
CA LEU A 40 -9.20 -3.50 3.02
C LEU A 40 -8.83 -2.02 3.20
N GLN A 41 -7.83 -1.56 2.48
CA GLN A 41 -7.39 -0.16 2.54
C GLN A 41 -8.52 0.79 2.15
N MET A 42 -9.21 0.52 1.06
CA MET A 42 -10.30 1.36 0.54
C MET A 42 -11.51 1.42 1.49
N ASN A 43 -11.78 0.37 2.26
CA ASN A 43 -12.82 0.38 3.28
C ASN A 43 -12.61 1.51 4.29
N TYR A 44 -11.36 1.87 4.58
CA TYR A 44 -11.01 2.84 5.61
C TYR A 44 -10.64 4.23 5.08
N TRP A 45 -10.47 4.44 3.77
CA TRP A 45 -10.19 5.78 3.22
C TRP A 45 -11.21 6.86 3.62
N PRO A 46 -12.51 6.58 3.80
CA PRO A 46 -13.45 7.61 4.27
C PRO A 46 -13.38 7.88 5.78
N ALA A 47 -12.68 7.09 6.58
CA ALA A 47 -12.76 7.15 8.04
C ALA A 47 -12.41 8.54 8.58
N TYR A 48 -11.21 9.01 8.31
CA TYR A 48 -10.70 10.26 8.88
C TYR A 48 -11.36 11.49 8.27
N VAL A 49 -11.46 11.56 6.94
CA VAL A 49 -12.07 12.69 6.23
C VAL A 49 -13.56 12.89 6.54
N THR A 50 -14.22 11.89 7.13
CA THR A 50 -15.62 11.97 7.55
C THR A 50 -15.80 11.93 9.08
N ASN A 51 -14.73 12.21 9.83
CA ASN A 51 -14.74 12.27 11.29
C ASN A 51 -15.22 10.98 11.95
N MET A 52 -14.52 9.87 11.67
CA MET A 52 -14.78 8.53 12.20
C MET A 52 -13.49 7.82 12.57
N ALA A 53 -12.51 8.53 13.13
CA ALA A 53 -11.21 7.98 13.50
C ALA A 53 -11.34 6.74 14.43
N GLU A 54 -12.34 6.72 15.31
CA GLU A 54 -12.61 5.60 16.20
C GLU A 54 -12.91 4.28 15.48
N THR A 55 -13.35 4.33 14.23
CA THR A 55 -13.62 3.11 13.44
C THR A 55 -12.35 2.45 12.92
N THR A 56 -11.20 3.12 13.02
CA THR A 56 -9.92 2.56 12.57
C THR A 56 -9.17 1.81 13.67
N ILE A 57 -9.59 1.92 14.92
CA ILE A 57 -8.97 1.19 16.05
C ILE A 57 -8.91 -0.32 15.77
N PRO A 58 -10.00 -0.99 15.34
CA PRO A 58 -9.91 -2.41 14.99
C PRO A 58 -8.94 -2.72 13.85
N LEU A 59 -8.75 -1.80 12.91
CA LEU A 59 -7.77 -1.97 11.85
C LEU A 59 -6.34 -1.91 12.40
N VAL A 60 -6.03 -0.96 13.27
CA VAL A 60 -4.71 -0.84 13.90
C VAL A 60 -4.38 -2.10 14.71
N GLU A 61 -5.31 -2.56 15.56
CA GLU A 61 -5.18 -3.78 16.35
C GLU A 61 -4.99 -5.03 15.46
N TYR A 62 -5.72 -5.10 14.35
CA TYR A 62 -5.59 -6.20 13.39
C TYR A 62 -4.22 -6.19 12.71
N VAL A 63 -3.74 -5.02 12.26
CA VAL A 63 -2.43 -4.89 11.62
C VAL A 63 -1.30 -5.19 12.59
N ASP A 64 -1.41 -4.79 13.85
CA ASP A 64 -0.46 -5.18 14.90
C ASP A 64 -0.43 -6.71 15.08
N GLY A 65 -1.59 -7.35 15.07
CA GLY A 65 -1.71 -8.81 15.13
C GLY A 65 -1.10 -9.56 13.94
N LEU A 66 -0.89 -8.91 12.80
CA LEU A 66 -0.21 -9.49 11.65
C LEU A 66 1.32 -9.52 11.79
N ARG A 67 1.90 -8.78 12.70
CA ARG A 67 3.37 -8.70 12.86
C ARG A 67 3.99 -10.04 13.22
N GLU A 68 3.45 -10.75 14.21
CA GLU A 68 3.98 -12.03 14.64
C GLU A 68 4.01 -13.10 13.53
N PRO A 69 2.88 -13.44 12.86
CA PRO A 69 2.92 -14.34 11.71
C PRO A 69 3.69 -13.74 10.52
N GLY A 70 3.70 -12.43 10.37
CA GLY A 70 4.43 -11.70 9.34
C GLY A 70 5.95 -11.80 9.47
N ARG A 71 6.49 -11.96 10.67
CA ARG A 71 7.91 -12.26 10.92
C ARG A 71 8.29 -13.63 10.38
N VAL A 72 7.43 -14.62 10.56
CA VAL A 72 7.63 -15.96 9.98
C VAL A 72 7.63 -15.88 8.46
N THR A 73 6.68 -15.15 7.89
CA THR A 73 6.61 -14.93 6.43
C THR A 73 7.84 -14.19 5.90
N ALA A 74 8.33 -13.16 6.60
CA ALA A 74 9.54 -12.44 6.23
C ALA A 74 10.78 -13.34 6.26
N ALA A 75 10.90 -14.24 7.23
CA ALA A 75 11.99 -15.20 7.31
C ALA A 75 11.94 -16.19 6.15
N GLU A 76 10.79 -16.78 5.86
CA GLU A 76 10.63 -17.82 4.84
C GLU A 76 10.75 -17.29 3.40
N TYR A 77 10.21 -16.10 3.10
CA TYR A 77 10.16 -15.56 1.75
C TYR A 77 11.23 -14.51 1.45
N ALA A 78 11.77 -13.85 2.47
CA ALA A 78 12.76 -12.78 2.32
C ALA A 78 14.09 -13.07 3.02
N GLY A 79 14.19 -14.13 3.81
CA GLY A 79 15.40 -14.44 4.59
C GLY A 79 15.66 -13.48 5.74
N ILE A 80 14.68 -12.65 6.12
CA ILE A 80 14.78 -11.64 7.20
C ILE A 80 14.34 -12.30 8.51
N VAL A 81 15.33 -12.77 9.28
CA VAL A 81 15.08 -13.53 10.50
C VAL A 81 15.01 -12.60 11.70
N THR A 82 14.02 -12.81 12.54
CA THR A 82 13.96 -12.24 13.89
C THR A 82 14.56 -13.20 14.91
N ASP A 83 15.33 -12.68 15.84
CA ASP A 83 15.95 -13.45 16.93
C ASP A 83 15.89 -12.67 18.25
N GLU A 84 16.53 -13.22 19.31
CA GLU A 84 16.56 -12.58 20.64
C GLU A 84 17.24 -11.21 20.65
N ASN A 85 18.17 -10.94 19.71
CA ASN A 85 18.87 -9.66 19.58
C ASN A 85 18.09 -8.66 18.73
N ASN A 86 17.31 -9.16 17.76
CA ASN A 86 16.50 -8.39 16.84
C ASN A 86 15.05 -8.92 16.80
N PRO A 87 14.29 -8.75 17.89
CA PRO A 87 12.94 -9.32 18.01
C PRO A 87 11.91 -8.67 17.10
N GLU A 88 12.22 -7.50 16.55
CA GLU A 88 11.36 -6.71 15.65
C GLU A 88 12.12 -6.35 14.35
N ASN A 89 12.75 -7.36 13.72
CA ASN A 89 13.63 -7.14 12.57
C ASN A 89 12.88 -6.96 11.24
N GLY A 90 11.60 -7.18 11.20
CA GLY A 90 10.76 -6.95 10.04
C GLY A 90 9.61 -7.96 9.90
N TRP A 91 8.52 -7.52 9.30
CA TRP A 91 7.38 -8.35 9.00
C TRP A 91 6.85 -8.05 7.60
N MET A 92 6.26 -9.06 6.96
CA MET A 92 5.58 -8.87 5.68
C MET A 92 4.23 -9.57 5.68
N ALA A 93 3.33 -9.05 4.86
CA ALA A 93 2.06 -9.67 4.56
C ALA A 93 1.82 -9.61 3.04
N HIS A 94 0.90 -10.43 2.57
CA HIS A 94 0.55 -10.52 1.18
C HIS A 94 -0.95 -10.27 0.96
N THR A 95 -1.42 -10.42 -0.28
CA THR A 95 -2.75 -10.00 -0.74
C THR A 95 -3.91 -10.48 0.12
N GLN A 96 -3.85 -11.71 0.61
CA GLN A 96 -4.96 -12.33 1.33
C GLN A 96 -4.61 -12.54 2.79
N SER A 97 -5.53 -12.16 3.68
CA SER A 97 -5.41 -12.43 5.09
C SER A 97 -6.73 -12.90 5.69
N THR A 98 -6.68 -13.37 6.92
CA THR A 98 -7.82 -13.91 7.66
C THR A 98 -7.88 -13.34 9.06
N PRO A 99 -8.99 -13.51 9.80
CA PRO A 99 -9.05 -13.12 11.21
C PRO A 99 -8.01 -13.81 12.10
N PHE A 100 -7.36 -14.85 11.58
CA PHE A 100 -6.36 -15.65 12.31
C PHE A 100 -4.91 -15.26 11.98
N GLY A 101 -4.70 -14.16 11.27
CA GLY A 101 -3.36 -13.64 11.01
C GLY A 101 -2.61 -14.33 9.86
N TRP A 102 -3.29 -14.70 8.78
CA TRP A 102 -2.63 -15.23 7.60
C TRP A 102 -1.84 -14.13 6.87
N THR A 103 -0.56 -14.37 6.59
CA THR A 103 0.35 -13.39 5.97
C THR A 103 1.09 -13.91 4.74
N CYS A 104 1.04 -15.23 4.49
CA CYS A 104 1.70 -15.87 3.33
C CYS A 104 0.99 -15.53 2.02
N PRO A 105 1.67 -15.63 0.84
CA PRO A 105 1.06 -15.36 -0.46
C PRO A 105 -0.03 -16.35 -0.86
N GLY A 106 -0.20 -17.49 -0.18
CA GLY A 106 -1.20 -18.50 -0.51
C GLY A 106 -0.69 -19.50 -1.54
N TRP A 107 -1.62 -20.05 -2.34
CA TRP A 107 -1.33 -21.16 -3.26
C TRP A 107 -0.92 -20.72 -4.68
N ASP A 108 -1.11 -19.46 -5.01
CA ASP A 108 -0.85 -18.93 -6.35
C ASP A 108 -0.16 -17.59 -6.26
N PHE A 109 0.98 -17.45 -6.95
CA PHE A 109 1.77 -16.22 -6.95
C PHE A 109 0.98 -15.03 -7.50
N TYR A 110 0.30 -15.18 -8.62
CA TYR A 110 -0.38 -14.09 -9.32
C TYR A 110 -1.58 -13.51 -8.55
N TRP A 111 -2.19 -14.32 -7.69
CA TRP A 111 -3.33 -13.88 -6.87
C TRP A 111 -2.95 -13.55 -5.44
N GLY A 112 -1.81 -14.00 -5.01
CA GLY A 112 -1.40 -13.93 -3.60
C GLY A 112 -0.25 -12.96 -3.33
N TRP A 113 0.73 -12.89 -4.23
CA TRP A 113 1.94 -12.10 -3.99
C TRP A 113 1.65 -10.60 -3.97
N SER A 114 2.09 -9.92 -2.91
CA SER A 114 2.11 -8.47 -2.79
C SER A 114 3.08 -8.08 -1.68
N ALA A 115 4.36 -7.94 -2.02
CA ALA A 115 5.39 -7.63 -1.02
C ALA A 115 5.18 -6.26 -0.35
N ALA A 116 4.44 -5.34 -0.98
CA ALA A 116 4.15 -4.02 -0.42
C ALA A 116 2.87 -3.96 0.43
N ALA A 117 2.18 -5.07 0.67
CA ALA A 117 0.91 -5.07 1.42
C ALA A 117 1.05 -4.48 2.83
N SER A 118 2.13 -4.81 3.55
CA SER A 118 2.38 -4.24 4.89
C SER A 118 2.61 -2.73 4.84
N ALA A 119 3.36 -2.21 3.88
CA ALA A 119 3.56 -0.77 3.70
C ALA A 119 2.23 -0.04 3.42
N TRP A 120 1.35 -0.66 2.63
CA TRP A 120 0.04 -0.06 2.34
C TRP A 120 -0.89 -0.06 3.55
N LEU A 121 -0.87 -1.12 4.35
CA LEU A 121 -1.61 -1.12 5.63
C LEU A 121 -1.09 -0.04 6.59
N VAL A 122 0.22 0.13 6.66
CA VAL A 122 0.84 1.20 7.47
C VAL A 122 0.36 2.58 7.01
N GLN A 123 0.28 2.84 5.71
CA GLN A 123 -0.24 4.10 5.19
C GLN A 123 -1.66 4.40 5.73
N ASN A 124 -2.54 3.40 5.78
CA ASN A 124 -3.89 3.58 6.33
C ASN A 124 -3.90 3.92 7.83
N ILE A 125 -3.05 3.26 8.63
CA ILE A 125 -3.05 3.50 10.08
C ILE A 125 -2.29 4.76 10.47
N TRP A 126 -1.31 5.21 9.64
CA TRP A 126 -0.60 6.47 9.82
C TRP A 126 -1.52 7.69 9.74
N GLU A 127 -2.56 7.65 8.88
CA GLU A 127 -3.56 8.72 8.80
C GLU A 127 -4.21 9.02 10.16
N HIS A 128 -4.25 8.06 11.09
CA HIS A 128 -4.76 8.31 12.43
C HIS A 128 -4.02 9.47 13.11
N TYR A 129 -2.69 9.44 13.08
CA TYR A 129 -1.89 10.52 13.65
C TYR A 129 -2.01 11.81 12.84
N GLU A 130 -2.03 11.75 11.52
CA GLU A 130 -2.18 12.94 10.67
C GLU A 130 -3.47 13.72 10.94
N PHE A 131 -4.56 13.05 11.33
CA PHE A 131 -5.84 13.67 11.60
C PHE A 131 -6.10 13.97 13.08
N THR A 132 -5.48 13.24 14.00
CA THR A 132 -5.76 13.38 15.45
C THR A 132 -4.65 14.05 16.23
N GLU A 133 -3.42 14.01 15.73
CA GLU A 133 -2.19 14.43 16.41
C GLU A 133 -1.98 13.73 17.78
N ASP A 134 -2.59 12.54 17.98
CA ASP A 134 -2.47 11.76 19.21
C ASP A 134 -1.09 11.09 19.31
N LEU A 135 -0.13 11.80 19.88
CA LEU A 135 1.24 11.30 20.12
C LEU A 135 1.28 10.06 21.02
N LYS A 136 0.32 9.92 21.94
CA LYS A 136 0.30 8.76 22.82
C LYS A 136 -0.07 7.51 22.05
N TYR A 137 -1.12 7.58 21.24
CA TYR A 137 -1.57 6.47 20.39
C TYR A 137 -0.54 6.18 19.28
N LEU A 138 0.06 7.21 18.70
CA LEU A 138 1.19 7.04 17.78
C LEU A 138 2.29 6.22 18.42
N LYS A 139 2.73 6.58 19.62
CA LYS A 139 3.85 5.93 20.32
C LYS A 139 3.57 4.48 20.70
N SER A 140 2.36 4.19 21.21
CA SER A 140 2.06 2.88 21.77
C SER A 140 1.56 1.86 20.74
N ASP A 141 0.81 2.31 19.73
CA ASP A 141 0.05 1.43 18.85
C ASP A 141 0.50 1.47 17.39
N ILE A 142 0.79 2.67 16.85
CA ILE A 142 1.07 2.83 15.41
C ILE A 142 2.57 2.72 15.11
N TYR A 143 3.41 3.47 15.84
CA TYR A 143 4.84 3.55 15.55
C TYR A 143 5.58 2.22 15.60
N PRO A 144 5.31 1.29 16.54
CA PRO A 144 5.95 -0.03 16.52
C PRO A 144 5.70 -0.81 15.21
N ILE A 145 4.51 -0.68 14.64
CA ILE A 145 4.14 -1.33 13.37
C ILE A 145 4.91 -0.69 12.20
N MET A 146 4.94 0.64 12.14
CA MET A 146 5.67 1.42 11.11
C MET A 146 7.16 1.14 11.14
N ARG A 147 7.75 1.20 12.34
CA ARG A 147 9.16 0.94 12.57
C ARG A 147 9.58 -0.42 12.04
N GLU A 148 8.87 -1.46 12.45
CA GLU A 148 9.19 -2.83 12.05
C GLU A 148 8.95 -3.08 10.55
N SER A 149 7.91 -2.48 9.96
CA SER A 149 7.71 -2.51 8.52
C SER A 149 8.87 -1.82 7.78
N SER A 150 9.35 -0.67 8.26
CA SER A 150 10.51 0.02 7.69
C SER A 150 11.80 -0.79 7.80
N MET A 151 11.99 -1.52 8.92
CA MET A 151 13.11 -2.46 9.08
C MET A 151 13.07 -3.59 8.05
N PHE A 152 11.87 -4.09 7.71
CA PHE A 152 11.70 -5.08 6.66
C PHE A 152 12.15 -4.53 5.30
N TYR A 153 11.57 -3.42 4.84
CA TYR A 153 11.87 -2.90 3.50
C TYR A 153 13.31 -2.41 3.34
N LYS A 154 13.91 -1.87 4.40
CA LYS A 154 15.34 -1.52 4.41
C LYS A 154 16.22 -2.72 4.04
N GLN A 155 15.84 -3.94 4.42
CA GLN A 155 16.56 -5.18 4.16
C GLN A 155 16.08 -5.88 2.88
N TRP A 156 14.82 -5.67 2.48
CA TRP A 156 14.21 -6.26 1.30
C TRP A 156 14.69 -5.65 -0.03
N LEU A 157 15.02 -4.35 -0.02
CA LEU A 157 15.49 -3.64 -1.20
C LEU A 157 16.83 -4.18 -1.68
N ILE A 158 16.95 -4.39 -2.99
CA ILE A 158 18.21 -4.77 -3.66
C ILE A 158 18.72 -3.63 -4.53
N HIS A 159 20.04 -3.60 -4.74
CA HIS A 159 20.64 -2.69 -5.71
C HIS A 159 20.52 -3.29 -7.12
N ASP A 160 19.84 -2.59 -8.01
CA ASP A 160 19.79 -2.93 -9.43
C ASP A 160 20.97 -2.31 -10.17
N GLU A 161 21.88 -3.14 -10.68
CA GLU A 161 23.09 -2.71 -11.40
C GLU A 161 22.77 -1.97 -12.71
N ASN A 162 21.61 -2.22 -13.31
CA ASN A 162 21.23 -1.60 -14.59
C ASN A 162 20.79 -0.14 -14.41
N SER A 163 19.99 0.12 -13.39
CA SER A 163 19.49 1.48 -13.10
C SER A 163 20.32 2.23 -12.07
N GLY A 164 21.14 1.54 -11.29
CA GLY A 164 21.84 2.09 -10.14
C GLY A 164 20.92 2.48 -8.98
N ARG A 165 19.71 1.92 -8.93
CA ARG A 165 18.68 2.23 -7.94
C ARG A 165 18.44 1.08 -6.97
N MET A 166 17.89 1.44 -5.80
CA MET A 166 17.37 0.46 -4.85
C MET A 166 15.93 0.12 -5.23
N VAL A 167 15.66 -1.16 -5.45
CA VAL A 167 14.37 -1.66 -5.94
C VAL A 167 13.91 -2.87 -5.14
N SER A 168 12.59 -3.07 -5.06
CA SER A 168 12.01 -4.32 -4.55
C SER A 168 12.12 -5.44 -5.60
N SER A 169 12.30 -6.69 -5.15
CA SER A 169 12.41 -7.85 -6.04
C SER A 169 12.10 -9.15 -5.28
N PRO A 170 11.29 -10.08 -5.86
CA PRO A 170 10.46 -9.90 -7.06
C PRO A 170 9.27 -9.00 -6.81
N THR A 171 8.79 -8.30 -7.83
CA THR A 171 7.60 -7.46 -7.76
C THR A 171 6.48 -7.93 -8.68
N TYR A 172 5.25 -7.67 -8.28
CA TYR A 172 4.07 -7.98 -9.09
C TYR A 172 3.04 -6.87 -8.94
N SER A 173 2.64 -6.25 -10.05
CA SER A 173 1.55 -5.27 -10.03
C SER A 173 0.20 -5.99 -9.94
N PRO A 174 -0.64 -5.69 -8.96
CA PRO A 174 -1.90 -6.40 -8.82
C PRO A 174 -2.87 -6.04 -9.95
N GLU A 175 -3.47 -6.95 -10.64
CA GLU A 175 -3.35 -8.41 -10.64
C GLU A 175 -3.12 -8.84 -12.09
N HIS A 176 -2.13 -8.26 -12.75
CA HIS A 176 -1.82 -8.48 -14.16
C HIS A 176 -0.34 -8.17 -14.49
N GLY A 177 0.06 -8.54 -15.70
CA GLY A 177 1.39 -8.28 -16.23
C GLY A 177 2.47 -9.23 -15.70
N PRO A 178 3.73 -8.99 -16.06
CA PRO A 178 4.84 -9.85 -15.69
C PRO A 178 5.31 -9.64 -14.24
N VAL A 179 6.01 -10.65 -13.72
CA VAL A 179 6.86 -10.49 -12.55
C VAL A 179 8.11 -9.73 -12.97
N THR A 180 8.42 -8.66 -12.25
CA THR A 180 9.53 -7.75 -12.58
C THR A 180 10.33 -7.38 -11.34
N ILE A 181 11.11 -6.31 -11.44
CA ILE A 181 11.76 -5.63 -10.32
C ILE A 181 11.27 -4.18 -10.26
N GLY A 182 11.18 -3.62 -9.07
CA GLY A 182 10.98 -2.18 -8.85
C GLY A 182 9.74 -1.59 -9.51
N ASN A 183 8.59 -2.30 -9.53
CA ASN A 183 7.37 -1.73 -10.07
C ASN A 183 6.91 -0.49 -9.29
N THR A 184 6.23 0.41 -9.95
CA THR A 184 5.80 1.70 -9.36
C THR A 184 4.90 1.53 -8.14
N TYR A 185 4.05 0.49 -8.13
CA TYR A 185 3.19 0.15 -7.01
C TYR A 185 3.98 -0.04 -5.71
N GLU A 186 4.96 -0.94 -5.71
CA GLU A 186 5.74 -1.24 -4.52
C GLU A 186 6.68 -0.09 -4.14
N GLN A 187 7.35 0.52 -5.13
CA GLN A 187 8.28 1.62 -4.89
C GLN A 187 7.57 2.82 -4.25
N SER A 188 6.38 3.19 -4.72
CA SER A 188 5.59 4.29 -4.15
C SER A 188 5.22 4.06 -2.68
N LEU A 189 4.84 2.84 -2.34
CA LEU A 189 4.44 2.50 -0.98
C LEU A 189 5.63 2.42 -0.02
N ILE A 190 6.77 1.92 -0.48
CA ILE A 190 8.01 1.87 0.31
C ILE A 190 8.53 3.29 0.58
N GLU A 191 8.56 4.15 -0.44
CA GLU A 191 8.96 5.55 -0.29
C GLU A 191 8.06 6.27 0.72
N GLN A 192 6.73 6.15 0.58
CA GLN A 192 5.77 6.76 1.49
C GLN A 192 5.95 6.25 2.93
N LEU A 193 6.13 4.93 3.12
CA LEU A 193 6.39 4.35 4.44
C LEU A 193 7.63 4.97 5.08
N PHE A 194 8.73 5.10 4.34
CA PHE A 194 9.97 5.67 4.88
C PHE A 194 9.79 7.15 5.27
N VAL A 195 9.14 7.93 4.41
CA VAL A 195 8.83 9.34 4.69
C VAL A 195 7.97 9.46 5.96
N ASP A 196 6.90 8.70 6.06
CA ASP A 196 5.98 8.75 7.20
C ASP A 196 6.66 8.26 8.50
N THR A 197 7.52 7.24 8.40
CA THR A 197 8.30 6.74 9.55
C THR A 197 9.30 7.79 10.06
N ILE A 198 9.95 8.54 9.17
CA ILE A 198 10.84 9.65 9.54
C ILE A 198 10.05 10.74 10.29
N ILE A 199 8.86 11.10 9.79
CA ILE A 199 7.99 12.09 10.43
C ILE A 199 7.57 11.62 11.82
N ALA A 200 7.15 10.35 11.94
CA ALA A 200 6.74 9.75 13.20
C ALA A 200 7.90 9.68 14.21
N ALA A 201 9.08 9.24 13.77
CA ALA A 201 10.28 9.18 14.62
C ALA A 201 10.70 10.56 15.13
N ASN A 202 10.61 11.59 14.28
CA ASN A 202 10.87 12.97 14.69
C ASN A 202 9.83 13.48 15.69
N ALA A 203 8.54 13.21 15.48
CA ALA A 203 7.47 13.61 16.40
C ALA A 203 7.61 12.95 17.78
N LEU A 204 8.14 11.74 17.82
CA LEU A 204 8.37 10.96 19.05
C LEU A 204 9.76 11.14 19.65
N GLU A 205 10.66 11.85 18.97
CA GLU A 205 12.07 12.03 19.36
C GLU A 205 12.79 10.68 19.61
N THR A 206 12.59 9.70 18.71
CA THR A 206 13.10 8.33 18.86
C THR A 206 13.79 7.81 17.60
N ASP A 207 14.46 6.66 17.69
CA ASP A 207 15.04 5.87 16.59
C ASP A 207 15.86 6.70 15.57
N SER A 208 16.72 7.59 16.05
CA SER A 208 17.55 8.46 15.19
C SER A 208 18.39 7.68 14.19
N GLU A 209 18.89 6.49 14.56
CA GLU A 209 19.69 5.64 13.68
C GLU A 209 18.85 5.12 12.51
N LEU A 210 17.69 4.52 12.78
CA LEU A 210 16.78 4.05 11.72
C LEU A 210 16.36 5.22 10.81
N ARG A 211 16.00 6.36 11.41
CA ARG A 211 15.61 7.56 10.65
C ARG A 211 16.72 8.00 9.69
N ASP A 212 17.97 8.04 10.15
CA ASP A 212 19.09 8.48 9.34
C ASP A 212 19.37 7.46 8.20
N GLU A 213 19.33 6.16 8.49
CA GLU A 213 19.50 5.10 7.49
C GLU A 213 18.42 5.15 6.38
N ILE A 214 17.13 5.25 6.72
CA ILE A 214 16.08 5.32 5.71
C ILE A 214 16.06 6.66 4.97
N SER A 215 16.50 7.75 5.60
CA SER A 215 16.70 9.05 4.93
C SER A 215 17.77 8.97 3.83
N GLU A 216 18.81 8.16 4.03
CA GLU A 216 19.83 7.89 3.02
C GLU A 216 19.37 6.95 1.89
N LEU A 217 18.34 6.13 2.15
CA LEU A 217 17.78 5.22 1.16
C LEU A 217 16.78 5.91 0.22
N ILE A 218 15.94 6.82 0.70
CA ILE A 218 14.92 7.49 -0.10
C ILE A 218 15.44 8.03 -1.43
N PRO A 219 16.53 8.82 -1.50
CA PRO A 219 17.04 9.33 -2.78
C PRO A 219 17.62 8.25 -3.70
N LYS A 220 17.85 7.04 -3.19
CA LYS A 220 18.35 5.90 -3.95
C LYS A 220 17.23 5.03 -4.51
N LEU A 221 15.98 5.19 -4.05
CA LEU A 221 14.85 4.44 -4.56
C LEU A 221 14.62 4.74 -6.05
N SER A 222 14.02 3.80 -6.77
CA SER A 222 13.53 4.06 -8.12
C SER A 222 12.33 5.01 -8.05
N PRO A 223 12.38 6.19 -8.68
CA PRO A 223 11.29 7.16 -8.62
C PRO A 223 10.14 6.75 -9.54
N HIS A 224 9.06 7.55 -9.55
CA HIS A 224 8.05 7.47 -10.60
C HIS A 224 8.67 7.81 -11.96
N HIS A 225 8.40 7.00 -12.96
CA HIS A 225 8.88 7.19 -14.34
C HIS A 225 7.73 7.55 -15.28
N ILE A 226 8.02 8.45 -16.22
CA ILE A 226 7.13 8.77 -17.35
C ILE A 226 7.56 7.93 -18.53
N GLY A 227 6.63 7.18 -19.12
CA GLY A 227 6.88 6.33 -20.25
C GLY A 227 6.80 7.04 -21.59
N GLU A 228 7.04 6.31 -22.69
CA GLU A 228 7.18 6.84 -24.03
C GLU A 228 5.93 7.57 -24.57
N TRP A 229 4.72 7.19 -24.10
CA TRP A 229 3.47 7.87 -24.51
C TRP A 229 2.97 8.88 -23.49
N GLY A 230 3.80 9.23 -22.48
CA GLY A 230 3.56 10.26 -21.48
C GLY A 230 2.81 9.80 -20.25
N GLN A 231 2.64 8.51 -20.03
CA GLN A 231 1.99 7.91 -18.86
C GLN A 231 2.93 7.79 -17.65
N ILE A 232 2.37 7.58 -16.46
CA ILE A 232 3.13 6.99 -15.35
C ILE A 232 3.35 5.51 -15.67
N LYS A 233 4.59 5.06 -15.69
CA LYS A 233 4.94 3.65 -15.89
C LYS A 233 4.39 2.79 -14.75
N GLU A 234 3.82 1.65 -15.07
CA GLU A 234 3.42 0.64 -14.10
C GLU A 234 4.59 -0.29 -13.78
N TRP A 235 5.33 -0.69 -14.82
CA TRP A 235 6.57 -1.46 -14.70
C TRP A 235 7.76 -0.61 -15.11
N TYR A 236 8.82 -0.68 -14.35
CA TYR A 236 10.06 0.06 -14.64
C TYR A 236 10.55 -0.16 -16.07
N GLU A 237 10.44 -1.39 -16.54
CA GLU A 237 10.99 -1.86 -17.83
C GLU A 237 9.97 -1.84 -18.99
N GLU A 238 8.76 -1.28 -18.82
CA GLU A 238 7.68 -1.41 -19.82
C GLU A 238 7.98 -0.84 -21.22
N ASP A 239 8.94 0.07 -21.34
CA ASP A 239 9.39 0.60 -22.63
C ASP A 239 10.56 -0.20 -23.23
N ASN A 240 11.07 -1.23 -22.56
CA ASN A 240 12.14 -2.05 -23.09
C ASN A 240 11.62 -2.98 -24.19
N ALA A 241 12.42 -3.18 -25.25
CA ALA A 241 12.03 -3.99 -26.40
C ALA A 241 11.78 -5.47 -26.08
N ASP A 242 12.32 -5.97 -24.98
CA ASP A 242 12.16 -7.33 -24.48
C ASP A 242 11.12 -7.47 -23.37
N PHE A 243 10.42 -6.38 -23.02
CA PHE A 243 9.36 -6.43 -22.02
C PHE A 243 8.24 -7.39 -22.43
N ASN A 244 7.92 -8.32 -21.55
CA ASN A 244 6.87 -9.30 -21.81
C ASN A 244 5.48 -8.75 -21.47
N ASP A 245 4.80 -8.18 -22.44
CA ASP A 245 3.48 -7.56 -22.32
C ASP A 245 2.29 -8.53 -22.47
N LYS A 246 2.54 -9.83 -22.65
CA LYS A 246 1.50 -10.83 -22.95
C LYS A 246 0.39 -10.90 -21.91
N ASP A 247 0.75 -10.66 -20.66
CA ASP A 247 -0.15 -10.73 -19.52
C ASP A 247 -0.61 -9.33 -19.06
N VAL A 248 -0.25 -8.28 -19.81
CA VAL A 248 -0.69 -6.91 -19.55
C VAL A 248 -2.11 -6.70 -20.08
N GLU A 249 -3.04 -6.48 -19.17
CA GLU A 249 -4.45 -6.25 -19.49
C GLU A 249 -4.74 -4.75 -19.63
N LYS A 250 -4.89 -4.29 -20.88
CA LYS A 250 -5.30 -2.90 -21.14
C LYS A 250 -6.65 -2.60 -20.51
N GLY A 251 -6.73 -1.52 -19.76
CA GLY A 251 -7.95 -1.16 -19.04
C GLY A 251 -8.20 -1.96 -17.76
N HIS A 252 -7.18 -2.65 -17.25
CA HIS A 252 -7.28 -3.40 -15.98
C HIS A 252 -7.88 -2.54 -14.86
N ARG A 253 -8.66 -3.17 -13.98
CA ARG A 253 -9.37 -2.49 -12.89
C ARG A 253 -8.45 -1.87 -11.83
N HIS A 254 -7.29 -2.48 -11.57
CA HIS A 254 -6.29 -1.88 -10.70
C HIS A 254 -5.50 -0.78 -11.44
N ILE A 255 -5.21 0.30 -10.74
CA ILE A 255 -4.35 1.41 -11.17
C ILE A 255 -3.30 1.68 -10.09
N SER A 256 -2.63 0.61 -9.69
CA SER A 256 -1.74 0.60 -8.52
C SER A 256 -0.53 1.52 -8.67
N HIS A 257 -0.08 1.78 -9.91
CA HIS A 257 0.98 2.72 -10.23
C HIS A 257 0.59 4.20 -10.01
N LEU A 258 -0.68 4.49 -9.72
CA LEU A 258 -1.15 5.82 -9.32
C LEU A 258 -1.35 5.99 -7.82
N LEU A 259 -0.91 5.03 -7.00
CA LEU A 259 -0.99 5.17 -5.55
C LEU A 259 -0.18 6.36 -5.02
N GLY A 260 0.87 6.77 -5.71
CA GLY A 260 1.61 7.99 -5.39
C GLY A 260 0.79 9.28 -5.53
N LEU A 261 -0.30 9.26 -6.33
CA LEU A 261 -1.27 10.35 -6.43
C LEU A 261 -2.35 10.27 -5.35
N TYR A 262 -2.96 9.08 -5.16
CA TYR A 262 -3.95 8.83 -4.12
C TYR A 262 -4.01 7.34 -3.75
N PRO A 263 -3.94 7.01 -2.44
CA PRO A 263 -3.92 7.90 -1.26
C PRO A 263 -2.57 8.56 -0.97
N GLY A 264 -1.51 8.22 -1.68
CA GLY A 264 -0.17 8.76 -1.51
C GLY A 264 -0.05 10.27 -1.78
N LYS A 265 1.16 10.78 -1.59
CA LYS A 265 1.48 12.21 -1.63
C LYS A 265 2.71 12.54 -2.50
N ALA A 266 3.18 11.58 -3.31
CA ALA A 266 4.35 11.76 -4.16
C ALA A 266 4.02 12.53 -5.47
N ILE A 267 2.77 12.41 -5.95
CA ILE A 267 2.31 13.09 -7.17
C ILE A 267 1.34 14.20 -6.75
N THR A 268 1.78 15.45 -6.88
CA THR A 268 1.04 16.64 -6.44
C THR A 268 1.20 17.78 -7.45
N ASP A 269 0.66 18.95 -7.17
CA ASP A 269 0.89 20.18 -7.93
C ASP A 269 2.35 20.69 -7.83
N GLU A 270 3.12 20.22 -6.87
CA GLU A 270 4.56 20.44 -6.78
C GLU A 270 5.38 19.53 -7.73
N THR A 271 4.75 18.49 -8.27
CA THR A 271 5.32 17.59 -9.29
C THR A 271 4.49 17.61 -10.59
N PRO A 272 4.41 18.75 -11.27
CA PRO A 272 3.44 18.96 -12.36
C PRO A 272 3.63 18.01 -13.56
N GLU A 273 4.84 17.57 -13.84
CA GLU A 273 5.11 16.60 -14.92
C GLU A 273 4.51 15.22 -14.59
N LEU A 274 4.66 14.76 -13.35
CA LEU A 274 4.04 13.51 -12.89
C LEU A 274 2.51 13.63 -12.84
N LEU A 275 2.00 14.80 -12.46
CA LEU A 275 0.56 15.04 -12.43
C LEU A 275 -0.06 14.98 -13.83
N GLU A 276 0.61 15.54 -14.84
CA GLU A 276 0.19 15.43 -16.25
C GLU A 276 0.27 13.97 -16.74
N ALA A 277 1.34 13.26 -16.41
CA ALA A 277 1.48 11.85 -16.75
C ALA A 277 0.40 10.97 -16.09
N ALA A 278 0.00 11.26 -14.87
CA ALA A 278 -1.12 10.60 -14.20
C ALA A 278 -2.46 10.84 -14.93
N LYS A 279 -2.69 12.07 -15.48
CA LYS A 279 -3.87 12.35 -16.31
C LYS A 279 -3.85 11.55 -17.61
N VAL A 280 -2.68 11.41 -18.23
CA VAL A 280 -2.52 10.57 -19.44
C VAL A 280 -2.90 9.13 -19.12
N THR A 281 -2.36 8.57 -18.03
CA THR A 281 -2.69 7.22 -17.56
C THR A 281 -4.19 7.05 -17.33
N LEU A 282 -4.83 7.98 -16.59
CA LEU A 282 -6.26 7.90 -16.28
C LEU A 282 -7.15 8.01 -17.52
N ASN A 283 -6.73 8.80 -18.52
CA ASN A 283 -7.45 8.92 -19.78
C ASN A 283 -7.40 7.62 -20.57
N ASP A 284 -6.25 6.95 -20.62
CA ASP A 284 -6.08 5.66 -21.29
C ASP A 284 -6.90 4.56 -20.58
N ARG A 285 -6.88 4.52 -19.23
CA ARG A 285 -7.67 3.57 -18.44
C ARG A 285 -9.19 3.81 -18.52
N GLY A 286 -9.62 4.97 -19.02
CA GLY A 286 -11.03 5.33 -19.24
C GLY A 286 -11.86 5.42 -17.94
N ASP A 287 -13.16 5.69 -18.10
CA ASP A 287 -14.08 5.91 -16.97
C ASP A 287 -14.80 4.62 -16.51
N GLU A 288 -14.89 3.61 -17.38
CA GLU A 288 -15.55 2.35 -17.04
C GLU A 288 -14.66 1.49 -16.12
N ALA A 289 -15.27 0.93 -15.08
CA ALA A 289 -14.58 0.05 -14.14
C ALA A 289 -15.57 -0.66 -13.21
N THR A 290 -15.05 -1.61 -12.40
CA THR A 290 -15.75 -2.16 -11.24
C THR A 290 -16.04 -1.09 -10.20
N GLY A 291 -16.97 -1.34 -9.28
CA GLY A 291 -17.41 -0.32 -8.31
C GLY A 291 -16.27 0.31 -7.51
N TRP A 292 -15.40 -0.52 -6.94
CA TRP A 292 -14.26 -0.01 -6.15
C TRP A 292 -13.20 0.70 -7.02
N ALA A 293 -12.95 0.20 -8.24
CA ALA A 293 -12.00 0.83 -9.15
C ALA A 293 -12.52 2.19 -9.65
N LYS A 294 -13.83 2.31 -9.87
CA LYS A 294 -14.48 3.58 -10.18
C LYS A 294 -14.37 4.57 -9.02
N ALA A 295 -14.55 4.11 -7.78
CA ALA A 295 -14.34 4.94 -6.59
C ALA A 295 -12.88 5.42 -6.47
N HIS A 296 -11.91 4.58 -6.81
CA HIS A 296 -10.50 5.00 -6.86
C HIS A 296 -10.28 6.08 -7.92
N LYS A 297 -10.75 5.87 -9.16
CA LYS A 297 -10.66 6.87 -10.25
C LYS A 297 -11.30 8.20 -9.86
N LEU A 298 -12.42 8.18 -9.15
CA LEU A 298 -13.08 9.38 -8.62
C LEU A 298 -12.15 10.17 -7.70
N ASN A 299 -11.49 9.50 -6.77
CA ASN A 299 -10.54 10.15 -5.86
C ASN A 299 -9.29 10.66 -6.59
N LEU A 300 -8.77 9.90 -7.56
CA LEU A 300 -7.65 10.32 -8.39
C LEU A 300 -7.96 11.60 -9.19
N TRP A 301 -9.12 11.68 -9.84
CA TRP A 301 -9.56 12.89 -10.55
C TRP A 301 -9.81 14.07 -9.61
N ALA A 302 -10.34 13.81 -8.41
CA ALA A 302 -10.49 14.85 -7.40
C ALA A 302 -9.13 15.41 -6.96
N ARG A 303 -8.14 14.54 -6.76
CA ARG A 303 -6.76 14.92 -6.39
C ARG A 303 -6.08 15.75 -7.49
N ILE A 304 -6.34 15.46 -8.76
CA ILE A 304 -5.89 16.23 -9.93
C ILE A 304 -6.56 17.61 -10.02
N GLY A 305 -7.70 17.80 -9.35
CA GLY A 305 -8.50 19.03 -9.43
C GLY A 305 -9.58 19.02 -10.52
N ASP A 306 -9.79 17.90 -11.22
CA ASP A 306 -10.90 17.75 -12.19
C ASP A 306 -12.20 17.33 -11.47
N GLY A 307 -12.79 18.28 -10.78
CA GLY A 307 -14.06 18.06 -10.06
C GLY A 307 -15.22 17.70 -10.96
N ASN A 308 -15.24 18.15 -12.22
CA ASN A 308 -16.30 17.81 -13.17
C ASN A 308 -16.25 16.33 -13.54
N ARG A 309 -15.08 15.80 -13.84
CA ARG A 309 -14.91 14.38 -14.15
C ARG A 309 -15.13 13.49 -12.94
N SER A 310 -14.60 13.90 -11.78
CA SER A 310 -14.86 13.24 -10.50
C SER A 310 -16.37 13.15 -10.20
N HIS A 311 -17.13 14.23 -10.43
CA HIS A 311 -18.59 14.24 -10.24
C HIS A 311 -19.33 13.36 -11.26
N LYS A 312 -18.86 13.29 -12.49
CA LYS A 312 -19.46 12.48 -13.55
C LYS A 312 -19.33 10.97 -13.29
N LEU A 313 -18.20 10.52 -12.70
CA LEU A 313 -17.94 9.14 -12.32
C LEU A 313 -18.89 8.65 -11.22
#